data_61d447324bdbb04cd49f75d20712105f
#
_entry.id   61d447324bdbb04cd49f75d20712105f
#
_cell.length_a   1.000
_cell.length_b   1.000
_cell.length_c   1.000
_cell.angle_alpha   90.00
_cell.angle_beta   90.00
_cell.angle_gamma   90.00
#
_symmetry.space_group_name_H-M   'P 1'
#
loop_
_entity.id
_entity.type
_entity.pdbx_description
1 polymer ?
#
loop_
_entity_poly.entity_id
_entity_poly.type
_entity_poly.pdbx_seq_one_letter_code
_entity_poly.pdbx_strand_id
1 'polypeptide(L)'
;FTDVITDQGSNDIVADFIRSKIRETVKDPAVAEKLCPTDHPVGTKRPCVDIAYFETYNRDNVTLVDIRSAPIEAITPTGIRTADGHYELDVIVYATGFDAMTGSFNRIDIRGRDGVALRDVWSAGPVTYLGLATHGFPNLFMITGPGSPSVLCNMPVAIEQHVEWITGAIRHLDAEGIAEIEADAD
;
A
#
# COMPACT_ATOMS: atom_id res chain seq x y z
N PHE A 1 -13.21 18.87 -9.90
CA PHE A 1 -13.74 17.49 -9.85
C PHE A 1 -13.79 17.01 -8.40
N THR A 2 -14.72 17.55 -7.60
CA THR A 2 -14.91 17.15 -6.20
C THR A 2 -15.70 15.85 -6.07
N ASP A 3 -16.33 15.42 -7.14
CA ASP A 3 -17.26 14.30 -7.27
C ASP A 3 -16.63 13.00 -7.84
N VAL A 4 -15.37 13.06 -8.30
CA VAL A 4 -14.67 11.89 -8.90
C VAL A 4 -14.64 10.66 -7.98
N ILE A 5 -14.63 10.86 -6.66
CA ILE A 5 -14.60 9.75 -5.69
C ILE A 5 -16.01 9.24 -5.35
N THR A 6 -17.03 10.05 -5.56
CA THR A 6 -18.41 9.77 -5.11
C THR A 6 -19.41 9.50 -6.22
N ASP A 7 -19.06 9.84 -7.47
CA ASP A 7 -19.88 9.63 -8.65
C ASP A 7 -19.15 8.83 -9.73
N GLN A 8 -19.74 7.71 -10.15
CA GLN A 8 -19.12 6.82 -11.13
C GLN A 8 -18.96 7.46 -12.51
N GLY A 9 -19.92 8.27 -12.95
CA GLY A 9 -19.86 8.94 -14.25
C GLY A 9 -18.71 9.94 -14.32
N SER A 10 -18.53 10.74 -13.26
CA SER A 10 -17.40 11.66 -13.12
C SER A 10 -16.07 10.92 -13.06
N ASN A 11 -16.02 9.76 -12.37
CA ASN A 11 -14.84 8.91 -12.31
C ASN A 11 -14.48 8.36 -13.69
N ASP A 12 -15.46 7.86 -14.45
CA ASP A 12 -15.25 7.29 -15.79
C ASP A 12 -14.67 8.32 -16.77
N ILE A 13 -15.10 9.57 -16.71
CA ILE A 13 -14.55 10.67 -17.53
C ILE A 13 -13.04 10.84 -17.26
N VAL A 14 -12.64 10.84 -15.99
CA VAL A 14 -11.23 10.97 -15.62
C VAL A 14 -10.44 9.71 -16.00
N ALA A 15 -11.01 8.53 -15.79
CA ALA A 15 -10.41 7.27 -16.17
C ALA A 15 -10.15 7.18 -17.67
N ASP A 16 -11.13 7.60 -18.49
CA ASP A 16 -11.00 7.62 -19.96
C ASP A 16 -9.95 8.64 -20.43
N PHE A 17 -9.88 9.79 -19.78
CA PHE A 17 -8.81 10.75 -20.04
C PHE A 17 -7.43 10.16 -19.76
N ILE A 18 -7.23 9.48 -18.63
CA ILE A 18 -5.95 8.83 -18.28
C ILE A 18 -5.62 7.75 -19.32
N ARG A 19 -6.57 6.88 -19.65
CA ARG A 19 -6.39 5.83 -20.67
C ARG A 19 -6.05 6.41 -22.04
N SER A 20 -6.68 7.52 -22.42
CA SER A 20 -6.36 8.19 -23.70
C SER A 20 -4.91 8.68 -23.72
N LYS A 21 -4.40 9.23 -22.61
CA LYS A 21 -3.01 9.67 -22.51
C LYS A 21 -2.01 8.51 -22.57
N ILE A 22 -2.34 7.37 -21.99
CA ILE A 22 -1.52 6.15 -22.10
C ILE A 22 -1.45 5.71 -23.58
N ARG A 23 -2.60 5.65 -24.28
CA ARG A 23 -2.68 5.28 -25.70
C ARG A 23 -1.97 6.26 -26.63
N GLU A 24 -1.98 7.54 -26.29
CA GLU A 24 -1.22 8.56 -27.04
C GLU A 24 0.30 8.39 -26.86
N THR A 25 0.74 7.94 -25.69
CA THR A 25 2.16 7.85 -25.34
C THR A 25 2.79 6.53 -25.79
N VAL A 26 2.09 5.41 -25.60
CA VAL A 26 2.59 4.06 -25.94
C VAL A 26 2.24 3.72 -27.38
N LYS A 27 3.28 3.48 -28.19
CA LYS A 27 3.13 3.32 -29.65
C LYS A 27 2.49 1.99 -30.05
N ASP A 28 2.77 0.92 -29.32
CA ASP A 28 2.16 -0.39 -29.55
C ASP A 28 0.77 -0.44 -28.88
N PRO A 29 -0.32 -0.56 -29.68
CA PRO A 29 -1.66 -0.57 -29.13
C PRO A 29 -1.92 -1.74 -28.17
N ALA A 30 -1.33 -2.91 -28.39
CA ALA A 30 -1.51 -4.07 -27.52
C ALA A 30 -0.84 -3.87 -26.17
N VAL A 31 0.32 -3.22 -26.13
CA VAL A 31 1.01 -2.83 -24.91
C VAL A 31 0.24 -1.71 -24.20
N ALA A 32 -0.24 -0.71 -24.94
CA ALA A 32 -1.03 0.40 -24.39
C ALA A 32 -2.27 -0.12 -23.64
N GLU A 33 -3.03 -1.04 -24.25
CA GLU A 33 -4.23 -1.61 -23.61
C GLU A 33 -3.90 -2.38 -22.32
N LYS A 34 -2.82 -3.12 -22.28
CA LYS A 34 -2.36 -3.82 -21.05
C LYS A 34 -1.96 -2.86 -19.93
N LEU A 35 -1.49 -1.66 -20.27
CA LEU A 35 -1.09 -0.62 -19.33
C LEU A 35 -2.26 0.26 -18.87
N CYS A 36 -3.41 0.24 -19.58
CA CYS A 36 -4.60 0.96 -19.19
C CYS A 36 -5.24 0.34 -17.94
N PRO A 37 -5.39 1.09 -16.81
CA PRO A 37 -6.07 0.56 -15.64
C PRO A 37 -7.58 0.38 -15.92
N THR A 38 -8.08 -0.84 -15.69
CA THR A 38 -9.48 -1.22 -15.94
C THR A 38 -10.14 -1.92 -14.75
N ASP A 39 -9.36 -2.29 -13.73
CA ASP A 39 -9.78 -3.13 -12.61
C ASP A 39 -10.13 -2.36 -11.33
N HIS A 40 -10.05 -1.03 -11.36
CA HIS A 40 -10.37 -0.18 -10.22
C HIS A 40 -10.72 1.24 -10.65
N PRO A 41 -11.59 1.95 -9.88
CA PRO A 41 -11.87 3.36 -10.09
C PRO A 41 -10.64 4.25 -9.83
N VAL A 42 -10.60 5.41 -10.49
CA VAL A 42 -9.58 6.44 -10.23
C VAL A 42 -9.69 6.95 -8.79
N GLY A 43 -8.55 7.03 -8.10
CA GLY A 43 -8.47 7.49 -6.72
C GLY A 43 -8.46 6.35 -5.68
N THR A 44 -8.82 5.12 -6.04
CA THR A 44 -8.71 3.95 -5.13
C THR A 44 -7.27 3.49 -4.93
N LYS A 45 -6.41 3.79 -5.89
CA LYS A 45 -4.96 3.67 -5.77
C LYS A 45 -4.34 5.05 -5.97
N ARG A 46 -3.23 5.33 -5.27
CA ARG A 46 -2.55 6.62 -5.37
C ARG A 46 -2.05 6.83 -6.81
N PRO A 47 -2.47 7.89 -7.51
CA PRO A 47 -1.87 8.24 -8.78
C PRO A 47 -0.42 8.70 -8.53
N CYS A 48 0.53 8.02 -9.16
CA CYS A 48 1.95 8.38 -9.08
C CYS A 48 2.27 9.45 -10.13
N VAL A 49 3.10 10.42 -9.73
CA VAL A 49 3.72 11.34 -10.70
C VAL A 49 4.77 10.55 -11.49
N ASP A 50 4.68 10.62 -12.79
CA ASP A 50 5.52 9.87 -13.72
C ASP A 50 6.61 10.74 -14.34
N ILE A 51 7.76 10.13 -14.60
CA ILE A 51 8.84 10.68 -15.44
C ILE A 51 9.20 9.61 -16.46
N ALA A 52 8.53 9.64 -17.63
CA ALA A 52 8.79 8.77 -18.77
C ALA A 52 8.54 7.26 -18.50
N TYR A 53 7.63 6.90 -17.56
CA TYR A 53 7.26 5.52 -17.31
C TYR A 53 6.62 4.87 -18.55
N PHE A 54 5.61 5.51 -19.12
CA PHE A 54 4.91 4.99 -20.31
C PHE A 54 5.77 5.05 -21.56
N GLU A 55 6.58 6.09 -21.75
CA GLU A 55 7.53 6.21 -22.86
C GLU A 55 8.58 5.10 -22.86
N THR A 56 8.90 4.56 -21.68
CA THR A 56 9.87 3.46 -21.54
C THR A 56 9.44 2.23 -22.32
N TYR A 57 8.14 1.96 -22.43
CA TYR A 57 7.61 0.82 -23.19
C TYR A 57 7.73 0.96 -24.72
N ASN A 58 8.15 2.13 -25.20
CA ASN A 58 8.46 2.35 -26.62
C ASN A 58 9.89 1.98 -27.02
N ARG A 59 10.71 1.50 -26.05
CA ARG A 59 12.11 1.15 -26.29
C ARG A 59 12.19 -0.31 -26.72
N ASP A 60 13.05 -0.61 -27.69
CA ASP A 60 13.25 -1.96 -28.22
C ASP A 60 13.78 -2.98 -27.18
N ASN A 61 14.42 -2.49 -26.12
CA ASN A 61 14.97 -3.30 -25.04
C ASN A 61 14.04 -3.42 -23.82
N VAL A 62 12.77 -3.04 -23.93
CA VAL A 62 11.77 -3.15 -22.86
C VAL A 62 10.62 -4.01 -23.32
N THR A 63 10.33 -5.06 -22.56
CA THR A 63 9.20 -5.97 -22.82
C THR A 63 8.24 -5.99 -21.64
N LEU A 64 6.96 -5.76 -21.92
CA LEU A 64 5.88 -5.96 -20.95
C LEU A 64 5.40 -7.41 -21.00
N VAL A 65 5.49 -8.11 -19.87
CA VAL A 65 4.96 -9.46 -19.71
C VAL A 65 3.72 -9.41 -18.81
N ASP A 66 2.58 -9.84 -19.37
CA ASP A 66 1.32 -9.88 -18.63
C ASP A 66 1.17 -11.20 -17.87
N ILE A 67 1.52 -11.19 -16.60
CA ILE A 67 1.43 -12.37 -15.73
C ILE A 67 0.00 -12.74 -15.30
N ARG A 68 -1.01 -11.95 -15.65
CA ARG A 68 -2.42 -12.33 -15.45
C ARG A 68 -2.87 -13.34 -16.50
N SER A 69 -2.46 -13.13 -17.75
CA SER A 69 -2.74 -14.06 -18.86
C SER A 69 -1.76 -15.23 -18.91
N ALA A 70 -0.51 -15.02 -18.53
CA ALA A 70 0.56 -16.02 -18.50
C ALA A 70 1.27 -16.02 -17.13
N PRO A 71 0.73 -16.70 -16.12
CA PRO A 71 1.28 -16.70 -14.76
C PRO A 71 2.72 -17.20 -14.71
N ILE A 72 3.48 -16.66 -13.73
CA ILE A 72 4.81 -17.15 -13.40
C ILE A 72 4.67 -18.58 -12.84
N GLU A 73 5.33 -19.54 -13.47
CA GLU A 73 5.34 -20.94 -13.03
C GLU A 73 6.56 -21.27 -12.18
N ALA A 74 7.71 -20.70 -12.51
CA ALA A 74 8.95 -20.95 -11.79
C ALA A 74 9.99 -19.85 -12.01
N ILE A 75 10.82 -19.66 -10.99
CA ILE A 75 12.12 -19.00 -11.12
C ILE A 75 13.15 -20.09 -11.38
N THR A 76 13.93 -19.92 -12.42
CA THR A 76 14.94 -20.88 -12.88
C THR A 76 16.33 -20.31 -12.65
N PRO A 77 17.41 -21.12 -12.77
CA PRO A 77 18.78 -20.62 -12.67
C PRO A 77 19.13 -19.55 -13.72
N THR A 78 18.40 -19.48 -14.83
CA THR A 78 18.68 -18.58 -15.95
C THR A 78 17.59 -17.51 -16.16
N GLY A 79 16.56 -17.45 -15.32
CA GLY A 79 15.50 -16.45 -15.50
C GLY A 79 14.15 -16.82 -14.92
N ILE A 80 13.08 -16.42 -15.60
CA ILE A 80 11.69 -16.65 -15.19
C ILE A 80 10.97 -17.45 -16.28
N ARG A 81 10.27 -18.51 -15.86
CA ARG A 81 9.36 -19.26 -16.72
C ARG A 81 7.91 -18.86 -16.40
N THR A 82 7.18 -18.52 -17.44
CA THR A 82 5.73 -18.29 -17.42
C THR A 82 5.01 -19.32 -18.25
N ALA A 83 3.67 -19.30 -18.25
CA ALA A 83 2.87 -20.23 -19.05
C ALA A 83 3.09 -20.08 -20.57
N ASP A 84 3.54 -18.93 -21.05
CA ASP A 84 3.76 -18.64 -22.48
C ASP A 84 5.23 -18.67 -22.91
N GLY A 85 6.20 -18.76 -21.98
CA GLY A 85 7.60 -18.80 -22.35
C GLY A 85 8.60 -18.72 -21.20
N HIS A 86 9.89 -18.73 -21.58
CA HIS A 86 11.00 -18.55 -20.67
C HIS A 86 11.76 -17.26 -21.04
N TYR A 87 11.95 -16.41 -20.01
CA TYR A 87 12.66 -15.14 -20.12
C TYR A 87 14.01 -15.29 -19.45
N GLU A 88 15.10 -15.25 -20.23
CA GLU A 88 16.47 -15.28 -19.73
C GLU A 88 16.81 -13.93 -19.11
N LEU A 89 17.33 -13.94 -17.88
CA LEU A 89 17.59 -12.74 -17.08
C LEU A 89 18.86 -12.90 -16.27
N ASP A 90 19.68 -11.87 -16.21
CA ASP A 90 20.87 -11.80 -15.35
C ASP A 90 20.51 -11.33 -13.94
N VAL A 91 19.45 -10.52 -13.79
CA VAL A 91 19.02 -9.94 -12.52
C VAL A 91 17.49 -9.97 -12.42
N ILE A 92 16.99 -10.38 -11.27
CA ILE A 92 15.56 -10.32 -10.94
C ILE A 92 15.37 -9.36 -9.74
N VAL A 93 14.54 -8.33 -9.92
CA VAL A 93 14.18 -7.40 -8.85
C VAL A 93 12.78 -7.73 -8.34
N TYR A 94 12.68 -8.15 -7.08
CA TYR A 94 11.41 -8.40 -6.41
C TYR A 94 10.84 -7.08 -5.86
N ALA A 95 9.96 -6.47 -6.62
CA ALA A 95 9.24 -5.26 -6.23
C ALA A 95 7.75 -5.58 -5.95
N THR A 96 7.50 -6.65 -5.23
CA THR A 96 6.16 -7.24 -4.99
C THR A 96 5.33 -6.48 -3.97
N GLY A 97 5.89 -5.45 -3.33
CA GLY A 97 5.23 -4.65 -2.30
C GLY A 97 5.22 -5.31 -0.93
N PHE A 98 4.49 -4.69 -0.02
CA PHE A 98 4.33 -5.15 1.36
C PHE A 98 2.88 -5.58 1.60
N ASP A 99 2.67 -6.44 2.61
CA ASP A 99 1.33 -6.67 3.15
C ASP A 99 0.87 -5.39 3.85
N ALA A 100 -0.04 -4.69 3.19
CA ALA A 100 -0.53 -3.41 3.65
C ALA A 100 -1.36 -3.53 4.94
N MET A 101 -1.59 -2.40 5.60
CA MET A 101 -2.45 -2.21 6.77
C MET A 101 -2.03 -3.06 7.97
N THR A 102 -2.54 -4.28 8.11
CA THR A 102 -2.33 -5.17 9.25
C THR A 102 -1.31 -6.27 9.02
N GLY A 103 -0.82 -6.45 7.78
CA GLY A 103 -0.02 -7.62 7.43
C GLY A 103 1.25 -7.79 8.25
N SER A 104 1.98 -6.69 8.52
CA SER A 104 3.18 -6.71 9.38
C SER A 104 2.83 -7.03 10.83
N PHE A 105 1.77 -6.42 11.37
CA PHE A 105 1.32 -6.64 12.75
C PHE A 105 0.88 -8.09 12.99
N ASN A 106 0.17 -8.68 12.03
CA ASN A 106 -0.33 -10.06 12.13
C ASN A 106 0.81 -11.11 12.11
N ARG A 107 2.00 -10.75 11.64
CA ARG A 107 3.19 -11.63 11.62
C ARG A 107 4.03 -11.54 12.87
N ILE A 108 3.76 -10.56 13.74
CA ILE A 108 4.42 -10.39 15.04
C ILE A 108 3.50 -10.96 16.10
N ASP A 109 4.03 -11.74 17.06
CA ASP A 109 3.26 -12.21 18.19
C ASP A 109 3.14 -11.09 19.25
N ILE A 110 2.23 -10.14 18.99
CA ILE A 110 1.93 -9.02 19.89
C ILE A 110 0.82 -9.47 20.84
N ARG A 111 1.10 -9.39 22.14
CA ARG A 111 0.18 -9.78 23.19
C ARG A 111 -0.15 -8.62 24.11
N GLY A 112 -1.44 -8.42 24.33
CA GLY A 112 -1.98 -7.42 25.24
C GLY A 112 -2.32 -8.00 26.62
N ARG A 113 -3.29 -7.37 27.29
CA ARG A 113 -3.81 -7.82 28.59
C ARG A 113 -4.30 -9.26 28.49
N ASP A 114 -4.08 -10.02 29.56
CA ASP A 114 -4.46 -11.44 29.68
C ASP A 114 -3.87 -12.36 28.59
N GLY A 115 -2.83 -11.90 27.89
CA GLY A 115 -2.16 -12.66 26.83
C GLY A 115 -2.93 -12.73 25.51
N VAL A 116 -3.96 -11.89 25.32
CA VAL A 116 -4.76 -11.85 24.09
C VAL A 116 -3.91 -11.39 22.92
N ALA A 117 -3.94 -12.11 21.80
CA ALA A 117 -3.14 -11.76 20.62
C ALA A 117 -3.82 -10.64 19.80
N LEU A 118 -3.02 -9.68 19.36
CA LEU A 118 -3.51 -8.55 18.53
C LEU A 118 -4.24 -9.03 17.27
N ARG A 119 -3.70 -10.05 16.59
CA ARG A 119 -4.30 -10.64 15.39
C ARG A 119 -5.70 -11.21 15.64
N ASP A 120 -5.98 -11.70 16.86
CA ASP A 120 -7.29 -12.25 17.19
C ASP A 120 -8.30 -11.12 17.43
N VAL A 121 -7.88 -10.05 18.13
CA VAL A 121 -8.68 -8.83 18.31
C VAL A 121 -9.00 -8.16 16.98
N TRP A 122 -8.04 -8.13 16.07
CA TRP A 122 -8.19 -7.52 14.75
C TRP A 122 -8.74 -8.47 13.67
N SER A 123 -9.28 -9.63 14.03
CA SER A 123 -9.82 -10.61 13.08
C SER A 123 -10.95 -10.06 12.20
N ALA A 124 -11.76 -9.13 12.73
CA ALA A 124 -12.82 -8.43 11.99
C ALA A 124 -12.35 -7.09 11.35
N GLY A 125 -11.09 -6.74 11.54
CA GLY A 125 -10.47 -5.49 11.11
C GLY A 125 -9.83 -4.74 12.27
N PRO A 126 -8.85 -3.86 11.99
CA PRO A 126 -8.18 -3.10 13.03
C PRO A 126 -9.07 -1.99 13.60
N VAL A 127 -9.12 -1.90 14.91
CA VAL A 127 -9.70 -0.77 15.66
C VAL A 127 -8.56 -0.09 16.41
N THR A 128 -8.34 1.19 16.14
CA THR A 128 -7.21 1.94 16.69
C THR A 128 -7.60 3.36 17.05
N TYR A 129 -6.91 3.93 18.00
CA TYR A 129 -6.94 5.36 18.25
C TYR A 129 -5.97 6.06 17.29
N LEU A 130 -6.49 6.66 16.23
CA LEU A 130 -5.77 7.46 15.22
C LEU A 130 -4.55 6.74 14.57
N GLY A 131 -4.51 5.42 14.62
CA GLY A 131 -3.33 4.67 14.17
C GLY A 131 -2.13 4.74 15.13
N LEU A 132 -2.33 5.21 16.36
CA LEU A 132 -1.31 5.38 17.40
C LEU A 132 -1.33 4.28 18.44
N ALA A 133 -2.51 3.85 18.86
CA ALA A 133 -2.70 2.88 19.95
C ALA A 133 -3.95 2.02 19.68
N THR A 134 -4.12 0.95 20.44
CA THR A 134 -5.31 0.10 20.39
C THR A 134 -5.67 -0.37 21.81
N HIS A 135 -6.96 -0.51 22.08
CA HIS A 135 -7.46 -0.96 23.37
C HIS A 135 -6.98 -2.37 23.73
N GLY A 136 -6.71 -2.60 25.01
CA GLY A 136 -6.23 -3.89 25.53
C GLY A 136 -4.73 -4.14 25.35
N PHE A 137 -3.98 -3.18 24.77
CA PHE A 137 -2.54 -3.29 24.53
C PHE A 137 -1.81 -2.09 25.14
N PRO A 138 -1.65 -2.05 26.49
CA PRO A 138 -1.01 -0.94 27.14
C PRO A 138 0.43 -0.74 26.66
N ASN A 139 0.82 0.53 26.54
CA ASN A 139 2.14 0.96 26.08
C ASN A 139 2.54 0.50 24.67
N LEU A 140 1.58 -0.04 23.89
CA LEU A 140 1.78 -0.30 22.46
C LEU A 140 1.53 0.98 21.67
N PHE A 141 2.59 1.52 21.10
CA PHE A 141 2.50 2.65 20.17
C PHE A 141 2.79 2.18 18.75
N MET A 142 2.05 2.78 17.80
CA MET A 142 2.20 2.55 16.37
C MET A 142 2.52 3.86 15.68
N ILE A 143 3.41 3.83 14.71
CA ILE A 143 3.68 4.97 13.83
C ILE A 143 2.98 4.71 12.51
N THR A 144 2.06 5.60 12.13
CA THR A 144 1.23 5.47 10.92
C THR A 144 0.54 4.10 10.80
N GLY A 145 0.03 3.61 11.93
CA GLY A 145 -0.72 2.37 12.00
C GLY A 145 -2.08 2.45 11.29
N PRO A 146 -2.83 1.34 11.25
CA PRO A 146 -4.17 1.31 10.64
C PRO A 146 -5.07 2.40 11.24
N GLY A 147 -5.87 3.07 10.40
CA GLY A 147 -6.74 4.18 10.81
C GLY A 147 -6.06 5.56 10.88
N SER A 148 -4.75 5.64 10.67
CA SER A 148 -4.06 6.93 10.46
C SER A 148 -4.36 7.51 9.07
N PRO A 149 -4.06 8.80 8.80
CA PRO A 149 -4.20 9.39 7.46
C PRO A 149 -3.43 8.66 6.35
N SER A 150 -2.38 7.91 6.70
CA SER A 150 -1.65 6.99 5.82
C SER A 150 -1.40 7.57 4.42
N VAL A 151 -1.82 6.85 3.39
CA VAL A 151 -1.58 7.21 1.98
C VAL A 151 -2.27 8.50 1.50
N LEU A 152 -3.16 9.07 2.29
CA LEU A 152 -3.87 10.33 1.97
C LEU A 152 -3.06 11.58 2.29
N CYS A 153 -1.90 11.45 2.95
CA CYS A 153 -1.03 12.55 3.30
C CYS A 153 0.44 12.29 2.95
N ASN A 154 1.28 13.29 3.17
CA ASN A 154 2.74 13.10 3.11
C ASN A 154 3.18 12.27 4.31
N MET A 155 3.64 11.04 4.06
CA MET A 155 4.01 10.08 5.11
C MET A 155 5.05 10.61 6.11
N PRO A 156 6.17 11.26 5.71
CA PRO A 156 7.11 11.87 6.66
C PRO A 156 6.44 12.83 7.64
N VAL A 157 5.53 13.68 7.20
CA VAL A 157 4.79 14.63 8.08
C VAL A 157 3.92 13.90 9.10
N ALA A 158 3.22 12.85 8.67
CA ALA A 158 2.42 12.02 9.58
C ALA A 158 3.29 11.25 10.58
N ILE A 159 4.45 10.75 10.13
CA ILE A 159 5.43 10.08 11.00
C ILE A 159 5.96 11.05 12.06
N GLU A 160 6.38 12.24 11.68
CA GLU A 160 6.85 13.29 12.61
C GLU A 160 5.81 13.60 13.66
N GLN A 161 4.55 13.83 13.27
CA GLN A 161 3.45 14.07 14.20
C GLN A 161 3.26 12.93 15.20
N HIS A 162 3.26 11.69 14.72
CA HIS A 162 3.15 10.52 15.59
C HIS A 162 4.32 10.40 16.56
N VAL A 163 5.55 10.62 16.09
CA VAL A 163 6.75 10.58 16.93
C VAL A 163 6.72 11.68 18.01
N GLU A 164 6.31 12.89 17.67
CA GLU A 164 6.16 13.99 18.63
C GLU A 164 5.11 13.67 19.68
N TRP A 165 3.95 13.15 19.27
CA TRP A 165 2.88 12.77 20.18
C TRP A 165 3.32 11.64 21.13
N ILE A 166 3.89 10.55 20.61
CA ILE A 166 4.38 9.40 21.38
C ILE A 166 5.46 9.86 22.37
N THR A 167 6.40 10.68 21.92
CA THR A 167 7.46 11.23 22.77
C THR A 167 6.89 12.09 23.90
N GLY A 168 5.87 12.90 23.58
CA GLY A 168 5.14 13.70 24.58
C GLY A 168 4.42 12.84 25.61
N ALA A 169 3.72 11.79 25.14
CA ALA A 169 3.05 10.83 26.00
C ALA A 169 4.02 10.12 26.96
N ILE A 170 5.15 9.59 26.45
CA ILE A 170 6.18 8.93 27.28
C ILE A 170 6.74 9.90 28.32
N ARG A 171 7.06 11.13 27.97
CA ARG A 171 7.54 12.14 28.91
C ARG A 171 6.51 12.47 30.00
N HIS A 172 5.23 12.53 29.63
CA HIS A 172 4.15 12.76 30.61
C HIS A 172 4.03 11.57 31.58
N LEU A 173 4.06 10.33 31.07
CA LEU A 173 4.05 9.14 31.92
C LEU A 173 5.20 9.12 32.92
N ASP A 174 6.41 9.43 32.46
CA ASP A 174 7.61 9.50 33.31
C ASP A 174 7.48 10.60 34.39
N ALA A 175 6.99 11.78 34.02
CA ALA A 175 6.86 12.92 34.92
C ALA A 175 5.81 12.69 36.04
N GLU A 176 4.72 12.02 35.69
CA GLU A 176 3.60 11.74 36.60
C GLU A 176 3.72 10.37 37.32
N GLY A 177 4.75 9.59 36.99
CA GLY A 177 4.93 8.26 37.54
C GLY A 177 3.84 7.26 37.12
N ILE A 178 3.25 7.48 35.93
CA ILE A 178 2.21 6.61 35.36
C ILE A 178 2.87 5.46 34.62
N ALA A 179 2.52 4.23 34.99
CA ALA A 179 3.13 3.03 34.45
C ALA A 179 2.54 2.58 33.10
N GLU A 180 1.28 2.91 32.83
CA GLU A 180 0.55 2.40 31.66
C GLU A 180 -0.33 3.48 31.03
N ILE A 181 -0.41 3.43 29.70
CA ILE A 181 -1.37 4.18 28.88
C ILE A 181 -1.90 3.26 27.80
N GLU A 182 -3.19 3.32 27.52
CA GLU A 182 -3.82 2.62 26.39
C GLU A 182 -4.97 3.45 25.82
N ALA A 183 -5.41 3.10 24.63
CA ALA A 183 -6.62 3.69 24.04
C ALA A 183 -7.85 3.18 24.81
N ASP A 184 -8.86 4.04 24.96
CA ASP A 184 -10.16 3.64 25.51
C ASP A 184 -10.89 2.71 24.51
N ALA A 185 -11.87 1.96 25.00
CA ALA A 185 -12.64 1.02 24.18
C ALA A 185 -13.69 1.71 23.30
N ASP A 186 -14.09 2.95 23.65
CA ASP A 186 -15.20 3.71 23.02
C ASP A 186 -14.73 4.61 21.87
#